data_8b8791cc13879f1eb1058442c9d7f123
#
_entry.id   8b8791cc13879f1eb1058442c9d7f123
#
_cell.length_a   1.000
_cell.length_b   1.000
_cell.length_c   1.000
_cell.angle_alpha   90.00
_cell.angle_beta   90.00
_cell.angle_gamma   90.00
#
_symmetry.space_group_name_H-M   'P 1'
#
loop_
_entity.id
_entity.type
_entity.pdbx_description
1 polymer ?
#
loop_
_entity_poly.entity_id
_entity_poly.type
_entity_poly.pdbx_seq_one_letter_code
_entity_poly.pdbx_strand_id
1 'polypeptide(L)'
;MKVTKRYLSIVLLFVLTLLFVGCNKPVDTPVVEPTVTEVNVVEYQDTVYLGEVYDESSVKVEVKFSDNTTKMYSGEDLLIGYNEFDAYTEGEYKLMVRIIPLNKVEEITVTVARKTIKILMIANSFGDDTVQWVHEIGEDLGYDFTIANLYIGGCTLETHLSNLNSAARAYEYVTYKKSTKTWNRIPNTSIQMAMEKEDWDYISLQQGSWASGLADTYDTINTIMDGIIALKSDVKFLWNMTWAYQTDSNHSSFHIYGSNQMTMYNQIVNAVKTKVVPNDRFVAIIPNGTAVQNARTSFVGDTLCRDIYCHLTLDFGRYIAGLTLVSIVTGEDISSVKYSPNLDMLHKAIAIESVVNAISNPFEITNSKYE
;
A
#
# COMPACT_ATOMS: atom_id res chain seq x y z
N MET A 1 19.97 67.46 -31.40
CA MET A 1 19.65 68.07 -32.68
C MET A 1 18.15 67.99 -32.89
N LYS A 2 17.46 69.01 -32.62
CA LYS A 2 16.25 69.63 -33.08
C LYS A 2 15.82 69.14 -34.46
N VAL A 3 14.52 68.81 -34.63
CA VAL A 3 13.65 69.54 -35.61
C VAL A 3 12.18 69.18 -35.30
N THR A 4 11.45 70.17 -34.95
CA THR A 4 10.00 70.45 -34.95
C THR A 4 9.42 70.57 -36.36
N LYS A 5 8.12 70.31 -36.56
CA LYS A 5 7.14 71.04 -37.39
C LYS A 5 5.82 70.26 -37.43
N ARG A 6 4.72 70.73 -36.96
CA ARG A 6 3.80 71.85 -37.30
C ARG A 6 2.62 71.40 -38.18
N TYR A 7 1.45 71.46 -37.52
CA TYR A 7 0.09 71.86 -37.95
C TYR A 7 -0.30 71.84 -39.42
N LEU A 8 -1.48 71.25 -39.67
CA LEU A 8 -2.46 71.96 -40.52
C LEU A 8 -3.90 71.59 -40.14
N SER A 9 -4.66 72.56 -39.68
CA SER A 9 -6.11 72.53 -39.45
C SER A 9 -6.83 72.69 -40.78
N ILE A 10 -7.85 71.83 -41.02
CA ILE A 10 -8.87 72.13 -42.05
C ILE A 10 -10.23 72.12 -41.36
N VAL A 11 -10.80 73.36 -41.26
CA VAL A 11 -12.18 73.58 -40.87
C VAL A 11 -13.02 73.44 -42.16
N LEU A 12 -13.99 72.49 -42.10
CA LEU A 12 -15.02 72.42 -43.12
C LEU A 12 -16.40 72.60 -42.47
N LEU A 13 -16.99 73.70 -42.70
CA LEU A 13 -18.33 74.09 -42.31
C LEU A 13 -19.33 73.35 -43.21
N PHE A 14 -20.24 72.51 -42.63
CA PHE A 14 -21.42 72.06 -43.38
C PHE A 14 -22.69 72.33 -42.60
N VAL A 15 -23.61 72.83 -43.33
CA VAL A 15 -24.88 73.43 -42.99
C VAL A 15 -25.87 72.45 -42.38
N LEU A 16 -26.56 72.90 -41.37
CA LEU A 16 -27.66 72.35 -40.64
C LEU A 16 -28.86 72.01 -41.54
N THR A 17 -29.30 70.74 -41.54
CA THR A 17 -30.69 70.39 -41.84
C THR A 17 -31.20 69.55 -40.68
N LEU A 18 -32.04 70.14 -39.86
CA LEU A 18 -32.81 69.48 -38.81
C LEU A 18 -33.89 68.58 -39.46
N LEU A 19 -33.64 67.24 -39.39
CA LEU A 19 -34.71 66.25 -39.50
C LEU A 19 -34.95 65.74 -38.12
N PHE A 20 -36.06 66.08 -37.51
CA PHE A 20 -36.57 65.41 -36.32
C PHE A 20 -36.94 63.98 -36.70
N VAL A 21 -36.01 63.00 -36.49
CA VAL A 21 -36.36 61.65 -36.39
C VAL A 21 -36.56 61.38 -34.88
N GLY A 22 -37.76 61.06 -34.47
CA GLY A 22 -38.09 60.68 -33.10
C GLY A 22 -37.27 59.47 -32.74
N CYS A 23 -36.26 59.59 -31.87
CA CYS A 23 -35.61 58.49 -31.19
C CYS A 23 -36.62 57.90 -30.21
N ASN A 24 -37.33 56.85 -30.61
CA ASN A 24 -37.81 55.88 -29.65
C ASN A 24 -36.55 55.25 -28.98
N LYS A 25 -36.18 55.70 -27.78
CA LYS A 25 -35.26 54.96 -26.95
C LYS A 25 -35.87 53.56 -26.74
N PRO A 26 -35.16 52.47 -27.03
CA PRO A 26 -35.63 51.18 -26.58
C PRO A 26 -35.81 51.28 -25.06
N VAL A 27 -36.99 50.88 -24.59
CA VAL A 27 -37.22 50.70 -23.16
C VAL A 27 -36.25 49.61 -22.74
N ASP A 28 -35.22 49.96 -21.98
CA ASP A 28 -34.35 49.00 -21.32
C ASP A 28 -35.27 48.19 -20.40
N THR A 29 -35.73 47.05 -20.89
CA THR A 29 -36.31 46.05 -20.02
C THR A 29 -35.23 45.65 -19.05
N PRO A 30 -35.43 45.77 -17.74
CA PRO A 30 -34.42 45.36 -16.78
C PRO A 30 -34.05 43.86 -17.05
N VAL A 31 -32.79 43.65 -17.38
CA VAL A 31 -32.27 42.27 -17.47
C VAL A 31 -32.39 41.70 -16.08
N VAL A 32 -33.36 40.84 -15.88
CA VAL A 32 -33.48 40.08 -14.62
C VAL A 32 -32.36 39.04 -14.62
N GLU A 33 -31.37 39.25 -13.78
CA GLU A 33 -30.31 38.26 -13.63
C GLU A 33 -30.92 36.93 -13.15
N PRO A 34 -30.55 35.79 -13.76
CA PRO A 34 -31.07 34.49 -13.35
C PRO A 34 -30.70 34.17 -11.90
N THR A 35 -31.69 33.74 -11.14
CA THR A 35 -31.51 33.34 -9.74
C THR A 35 -31.09 31.88 -9.64
N VAL A 36 -30.30 31.51 -8.59
CA VAL A 36 -29.91 30.12 -8.30
C VAL A 36 -31.15 29.35 -7.90
N THR A 37 -31.40 28.20 -8.56
CA THR A 37 -32.51 27.29 -8.28
C THR A 37 -32.06 26.00 -7.61
N GLU A 38 -30.85 25.53 -7.92
CA GLU A 38 -30.29 24.29 -7.38
C GLU A 38 -28.77 24.39 -7.31
N VAL A 39 -28.18 23.81 -6.26
CA VAL A 39 -26.72 23.69 -6.08
C VAL A 39 -26.41 22.23 -5.75
N ASN A 40 -25.50 21.61 -6.49
CA ASN A 40 -25.11 20.22 -6.27
C ASN A 40 -23.59 20.10 -6.28
N VAL A 41 -22.99 19.53 -5.24
CA VAL A 41 -21.60 19.08 -5.30
C VAL A 41 -21.61 17.76 -6.07
N VAL A 42 -21.02 17.74 -7.26
CA VAL A 42 -21.10 16.59 -8.19
C VAL A 42 -19.85 15.74 -8.18
N GLU A 43 -18.74 16.27 -7.69
CA GLU A 43 -17.47 15.57 -7.61
C GLU A 43 -16.67 16.12 -6.42
N TYR A 44 -16.06 15.22 -5.63
CA TYR A 44 -15.12 15.56 -4.56
C TYR A 44 -14.41 14.28 -4.08
N GLN A 45 -13.28 14.44 -3.41
CA GLN A 45 -12.60 13.33 -2.72
C GLN A 45 -13.44 12.92 -1.50
N ASP A 46 -14.10 11.78 -1.56
CA ASP A 46 -14.97 11.28 -0.47
C ASP A 46 -14.19 10.55 0.64
N THR A 47 -12.96 10.09 0.33
CA THR A 47 -12.09 9.40 1.27
C THR A 47 -10.69 10.02 1.27
N VAL A 48 -10.20 10.35 2.46
CA VAL A 48 -8.82 10.78 2.74
C VAL A 48 -8.15 9.72 3.60
N TYR A 49 -6.94 9.31 3.26
CA TYR A 49 -6.23 8.36 4.10
C TYR A 49 -5.49 9.06 5.25
N LEU A 50 -5.33 8.36 6.37
CA LEU A 50 -4.69 8.89 7.57
C LEU A 50 -3.38 9.61 7.26
N GLY A 51 -3.28 10.88 7.69
CA GLY A 51 -2.12 11.74 7.49
C GLY A 51 -2.02 12.40 6.12
N GLU A 52 -2.91 12.11 5.18
CA GLU A 52 -2.96 12.78 3.87
C GLU A 52 -3.69 14.13 3.95
N VAL A 53 -3.37 15.01 3.02
CA VAL A 53 -4.05 16.30 2.87
C VAL A 53 -5.24 16.10 1.94
N TYR A 54 -6.39 16.71 2.30
CA TYR A 54 -7.57 16.73 1.44
C TYR A 54 -7.28 17.46 0.12
N ASP A 55 -7.65 16.85 -1.01
CA ASP A 55 -7.49 17.46 -2.32
C ASP A 55 -8.66 18.39 -2.63
N GLU A 56 -8.52 19.67 -2.32
CA GLU A 56 -9.52 20.71 -2.63
C GLU A 56 -9.80 20.82 -4.14
N SER A 57 -8.83 20.47 -5.00
CA SER A 57 -8.98 20.56 -6.45
C SER A 57 -9.96 19.53 -7.02
N SER A 58 -10.27 18.49 -6.24
CA SER A 58 -11.25 17.47 -6.57
C SER A 58 -12.69 17.99 -6.56
N VAL A 59 -12.95 19.12 -5.87
CA VAL A 59 -14.33 19.61 -5.65
C VAL A 59 -14.87 20.31 -6.89
N LYS A 60 -16.04 19.83 -7.37
CA LYS A 60 -16.80 20.47 -8.46
C LYS A 60 -18.26 20.64 -8.06
N VAL A 61 -18.79 21.84 -8.30
CA VAL A 61 -20.15 22.23 -7.96
C VAL A 61 -20.91 22.61 -9.21
N GLU A 62 -22.03 21.93 -9.46
CA GLU A 62 -22.97 22.29 -10.49
C GLU A 62 -24.06 23.20 -9.90
N VAL A 63 -24.30 24.34 -10.56
CA VAL A 63 -25.35 25.29 -10.17
C VAL A 63 -26.31 25.50 -11.33
N LYS A 64 -27.62 25.30 -11.07
CA LYS A 64 -28.70 25.56 -12.00
C LYS A 64 -29.36 26.91 -11.69
N PHE A 65 -29.74 27.61 -12.73
CA PHE A 65 -30.37 28.93 -12.67
C PHE A 65 -31.82 28.91 -13.19
N SER A 66 -32.58 29.94 -12.83
CA SER A 66 -34.02 30.08 -13.16
C SER A 66 -34.31 30.20 -14.68
N ASP A 67 -33.30 30.47 -15.47
CA ASP A 67 -33.37 30.50 -16.94
C ASP A 67 -33.01 29.12 -17.56
N ASN A 68 -32.90 28.07 -16.77
CA ASN A 68 -32.47 26.73 -17.12
C ASN A 68 -31.01 26.59 -17.57
N THR A 69 -30.17 27.62 -17.40
CA THR A 69 -28.75 27.47 -17.60
C THR A 69 -28.08 26.76 -16.43
N THR A 70 -26.96 26.06 -16.72
CA THR A 70 -26.14 25.37 -15.72
C THR A 70 -24.71 25.88 -15.78
N LYS A 71 -24.07 26.11 -14.64
CA LYS A 71 -22.67 26.51 -14.56
C LYS A 71 -21.91 25.63 -13.56
N MET A 72 -20.70 25.26 -13.96
CA MET A 72 -19.75 24.55 -13.08
C MET A 72 -18.83 25.53 -12.37
N TYR A 73 -18.59 25.30 -11.09
CA TYR A 73 -17.65 26.01 -10.24
C TYR A 73 -16.61 25.06 -9.70
N SER A 74 -15.34 25.47 -9.68
CA SER A 74 -14.20 24.68 -9.18
C SER A 74 -13.02 25.60 -8.87
N GLY A 75 -11.99 25.07 -8.19
CA GLY A 75 -10.75 25.80 -7.92
C GLY A 75 -10.98 27.12 -7.19
N GLU A 76 -10.52 28.24 -7.76
CA GLU A 76 -10.58 29.60 -7.17
C GLU A 76 -12.00 30.12 -6.90
N ASP A 77 -13.01 29.52 -7.52
CA ASP A 77 -14.42 29.87 -7.27
C ASP A 77 -14.93 29.27 -5.94
N LEU A 78 -14.19 28.34 -5.34
CA LEU A 78 -14.59 27.61 -4.14
C LEU A 78 -13.67 27.93 -2.96
N LEU A 79 -14.25 27.89 -1.75
CA LEU A 79 -13.51 27.92 -0.49
C LEU A 79 -13.97 26.73 0.37
N ILE A 80 -13.03 25.89 0.78
CA ILE A 80 -13.30 24.73 1.64
C ILE A 80 -13.08 25.10 3.10
N GLY A 81 -14.09 24.88 3.92
CA GLY A 81 -14.04 25.06 5.37
C GLY A 81 -13.91 23.72 6.09
N TYR A 82 -12.89 23.56 6.88
CA TYR A 82 -12.50 22.29 7.49
C TYR A 82 -13.09 22.04 8.88
N ASN A 83 -13.69 23.06 9.52
CA ASN A 83 -14.31 22.95 10.85
C ASN A 83 -13.54 22.02 11.83
N GLU A 84 -14.08 20.80 12.05
CA GLU A 84 -13.55 19.77 12.95
C GLU A 84 -12.73 18.69 12.20
N PHE A 85 -12.41 18.88 10.92
CA PHE A 85 -11.67 17.91 10.14
C PHE A 85 -10.28 17.63 10.73
N ASP A 86 -10.02 16.35 11.01
CA ASP A 86 -8.73 15.86 11.50
C ASP A 86 -8.28 14.66 10.64
N ALA A 87 -7.29 14.91 9.79
CA ALA A 87 -6.72 13.89 8.91
C ALA A 87 -5.97 12.77 9.66
N TYR A 88 -5.75 12.89 10.97
CA TYR A 88 -5.04 11.90 11.78
C TYR A 88 -5.96 11.03 12.63
N THR A 89 -7.27 11.26 12.58
CA THR A 89 -8.26 10.49 13.33
C THR A 89 -9.29 9.90 12.38
N GLU A 90 -9.48 8.58 12.43
CA GLU A 90 -10.48 7.88 11.60
C GLU A 90 -11.90 8.37 11.97
N GLY A 91 -12.71 8.60 10.95
CA GLY A 91 -14.09 9.04 11.14
C GLY A 91 -14.69 9.70 9.91
N GLU A 92 -15.96 10.08 10.04
CA GLU A 92 -16.66 10.91 9.06
C GLU A 92 -16.64 12.36 9.49
N TYR A 93 -16.26 13.23 8.57
CA TYR A 93 -16.11 14.67 8.79
C TYR A 93 -16.96 15.45 7.79
N LYS A 94 -17.53 16.56 8.24
CA LYS A 94 -18.28 17.46 7.41
C LYS A 94 -17.43 18.64 6.98
N LEU A 95 -17.25 18.81 5.68
CA LEU A 95 -16.60 19.97 5.10
C LEU A 95 -17.63 20.91 4.49
N MET A 96 -17.38 22.21 4.60
CA MET A 96 -18.24 23.24 4.05
C MET A 96 -17.67 23.74 2.73
N VAL A 97 -18.41 23.63 1.62
CA VAL A 97 -18.03 24.11 0.30
C VAL A 97 -18.74 25.43 0.04
N ARG A 98 -18.02 26.54 0.07
CA ARG A 98 -18.57 27.87 -0.25
C ARG A 98 -18.29 28.22 -1.69
N ILE A 99 -19.33 28.50 -2.44
CA ILE A 99 -19.27 29.03 -3.81
C ILE A 99 -19.14 30.55 -3.69
N ILE A 100 -17.92 31.05 -3.87
CA ILE A 100 -17.55 32.47 -3.61
C ILE A 100 -18.39 33.47 -4.42
N PRO A 101 -18.56 33.30 -5.75
CA PRO A 101 -19.31 34.27 -6.55
C PRO A 101 -20.81 34.35 -6.21
N LEU A 102 -21.35 33.29 -5.66
CA LEU A 102 -22.79 33.17 -5.34
C LEU A 102 -23.10 33.35 -3.85
N ASN A 103 -22.08 33.36 -3.00
CA ASN A 103 -22.19 33.32 -1.54
C ASN A 103 -23.12 32.21 -1.04
N LYS A 104 -23.05 31.04 -1.69
CA LYS A 104 -23.77 29.83 -1.31
C LYS A 104 -22.82 28.86 -0.60
N VAL A 105 -23.38 28.03 0.27
CA VAL A 105 -22.61 27.03 1.03
C VAL A 105 -23.35 25.71 0.97
N GLU A 106 -22.62 24.66 0.65
CA GLU A 106 -23.05 23.26 0.69
C GLU A 106 -22.19 22.46 1.66
N GLU A 107 -22.70 21.34 2.13
CA GLU A 107 -21.98 20.44 3.01
C GLU A 107 -21.65 19.14 2.27
N ILE A 108 -20.41 18.66 2.41
CA ILE A 108 -20.00 17.33 1.94
C ILE A 108 -19.52 16.50 3.13
N THR A 109 -19.63 15.18 3.00
CA THR A 109 -19.09 14.25 3.99
C THR A 109 -17.83 13.60 3.44
N VAL A 110 -16.74 13.68 4.20
CA VAL A 110 -15.44 13.07 3.87
C VAL A 110 -15.08 12.07 4.95
N THR A 111 -14.68 10.87 4.55
CA THR A 111 -14.23 9.81 5.46
C THR A 111 -12.73 9.82 5.58
N VAL A 112 -12.19 9.89 6.79
CA VAL A 112 -10.77 9.61 7.05
C VAL A 112 -10.64 8.14 7.43
N ALA A 113 -9.84 7.39 6.67
CA ALA A 113 -9.71 5.94 6.80
C ALA A 113 -8.25 5.48 6.68
N ARG A 114 -7.99 4.23 7.07
CA ARG A 114 -6.72 3.55 6.79
C ARG A 114 -6.69 3.00 5.37
N LYS A 115 -5.49 2.97 4.77
CA LYS A 115 -5.27 2.22 3.52
C LYS A 115 -5.41 0.73 3.80
N THR A 116 -6.22 0.03 3.01
CA THR A 116 -6.38 -1.43 3.16
C THR A 116 -5.44 -2.17 2.22
N ILE A 117 -4.77 -3.21 2.74
CA ILE A 117 -3.94 -4.13 1.95
C ILE A 117 -4.31 -5.57 2.30
N LYS A 118 -4.59 -6.39 1.27
CA LYS A 118 -5.01 -7.79 1.42
C LYS A 118 -3.97 -8.75 0.86
N ILE A 119 -3.42 -9.62 1.71
CA ILE A 119 -2.34 -10.54 1.36
C ILE A 119 -2.70 -11.97 1.72
N LEU A 120 -2.65 -12.88 0.73
CA LEU A 120 -2.68 -14.31 0.96
C LEU A 120 -1.26 -14.89 0.83
N MET A 121 -0.74 -15.44 1.91
CA MET A 121 0.46 -16.27 1.89
C MET A 121 0.08 -17.70 1.50
N ILE A 122 0.65 -18.26 0.45
CA ILE A 122 0.57 -19.71 0.14
C ILE A 122 1.89 -20.29 0.60
N ALA A 123 1.92 -20.80 1.84
CA ALA A 123 3.17 -20.99 2.56
C ALA A 123 3.14 -22.16 3.56
N ASN A 124 3.96 -22.04 4.57
CA ASN A 124 4.13 -22.99 5.66
C ASN A 124 4.34 -22.22 6.98
N SER A 125 4.98 -22.83 7.98
CA SER A 125 5.25 -22.19 9.28
C SER A 125 6.09 -20.91 9.19
N PHE A 126 6.92 -20.76 8.16
CA PHE A 126 7.68 -19.53 7.92
C PHE A 126 6.77 -18.39 7.44
N GLY A 127 5.64 -18.72 6.80
CA GLY A 127 4.57 -17.75 6.56
C GLY A 127 3.94 -17.25 7.86
N ASP A 128 3.65 -18.16 8.82
CA ASP A 128 3.14 -17.77 10.15
C ASP A 128 4.12 -16.85 10.88
N ASP A 129 5.43 -17.16 10.81
CA ASP A 129 6.46 -16.32 11.41
C ASP A 129 6.50 -14.92 10.79
N THR A 130 6.34 -14.85 9.45
CA THR A 130 6.37 -13.59 8.71
C THR A 130 5.19 -12.67 9.04
N VAL A 131 3.99 -13.23 9.21
CA VAL A 131 2.78 -12.41 9.36
C VAL A 131 2.43 -12.05 10.81
N GLN A 132 3.14 -12.57 11.78
CA GLN A 132 2.78 -12.51 13.21
C GLN A 132 2.40 -11.11 13.70
N TRP A 133 3.16 -10.08 13.33
CA TRP A 133 3.02 -8.72 13.85
C TRP A 133 2.61 -7.68 12.79
N VAL A 134 2.21 -8.14 11.60
CA VAL A 134 1.92 -7.25 10.46
C VAL A 134 0.74 -6.34 10.75
N HIS A 135 -0.28 -6.82 11.47
CA HIS A 135 -1.45 -6.00 11.80
C HIS A 135 -1.07 -4.83 12.70
N GLU A 136 -0.32 -5.08 13.78
CA GLU A 136 0.06 -4.07 14.75
C GLU A 136 1.04 -3.06 14.16
N ILE A 137 1.99 -3.52 13.34
CA ILE A 137 2.92 -2.66 12.60
C ILE A 137 2.16 -1.80 11.59
N GLY A 138 1.22 -2.41 10.84
CA GLY A 138 0.40 -1.72 9.86
C GLY A 138 -0.51 -0.67 10.47
N GLU A 139 -1.20 -1.00 11.57
CA GLU A 139 -2.05 -0.07 12.30
C GLU A 139 -1.28 1.20 12.72
N ASP A 140 -0.03 1.02 13.17
CA ASP A 140 0.84 2.14 13.60
C ASP A 140 1.27 3.04 12.43
N LEU A 141 1.33 2.49 11.21
CA LEU A 141 1.64 3.22 9.97
C LEU A 141 0.40 3.71 9.21
N GLY A 142 -0.80 3.57 9.76
CA GLY A 142 -2.04 4.02 9.11
C GLY A 142 -2.61 3.03 8.09
N TYR A 143 -2.25 1.75 8.17
CA TYR A 143 -2.74 0.69 7.29
C TYR A 143 -3.64 -0.30 8.02
N ASP A 144 -4.62 -0.82 7.28
CA ASP A 144 -5.49 -1.91 7.70
C ASP A 144 -5.19 -3.15 6.85
N PHE A 145 -4.53 -4.14 7.46
CA PHE A 145 -4.19 -5.38 6.77
C PHE A 145 -5.28 -6.43 6.92
N THR A 146 -5.59 -7.12 5.82
CA THR A 146 -6.28 -8.41 5.81
C THR A 146 -5.26 -9.46 5.38
N ILE A 147 -4.82 -10.30 6.30
CA ILE A 147 -3.78 -11.31 6.04
C ILE A 147 -4.30 -12.70 6.36
N ALA A 148 -3.98 -13.64 5.46
CA ALA A 148 -4.12 -15.05 5.72
C ALA A 148 -2.89 -15.83 5.27
N ASN A 149 -2.60 -16.94 5.96
CA ASN A 149 -1.61 -17.92 5.53
C ASN A 149 -2.31 -19.25 5.24
N LEU A 150 -2.18 -19.78 4.03
CA LEU A 150 -2.50 -21.16 3.68
C LEU A 150 -1.37 -22.05 4.12
N TYR A 151 -1.54 -22.64 5.29
CA TYR A 151 -0.52 -23.35 6.02
C TYR A 151 -0.56 -24.87 5.79
N ILE A 152 0.58 -25.42 5.43
CA ILE A 152 0.94 -26.85 5.64
C ILE A 152 2.37 -26.87 6.17
N GLY A 153 2.64 -27.57 7.26
CA GLY A 153 3.98 -27.68 7.85
C GLY A 153 5.03 -28.16 6.84
N GLY A 154 6.11 -27.37 6.63
CA GLY A 154 7.20 -27.70 5.72
C GLY A 154 6.83 -27.79 4.24
N CYS A 155 5.66 -27.30 3.82
CA CYS A 155 5.15 -27.37 2.45
C CYS A 155 6.13 -26.79 1.43
N THR A 156 6.33 -27.53 0.33
CA THR A 156 7.16 -27.11 -0.80
C THR A 156 6.30 -26.60 -1.96
N LEU A 157 6.92 -25.90 -2.92
CA LEU A 157 6.25 -25.46 -4.15
C LEU A 157 5.63 -26.63 -4.92
N GLU A 158 6.29 -27.78 -5.00
CA GLU A 158 5.75 -28.97 -5.67
C GLU A 158 4.45 -29.45 -4.99
N THR A 159 4.42 -29.44 -3.64
CA THR A 159 3.22 -29.79 -2.89
C THR A 159 2.10 -28.76 -3.11
N HIS A 160 2.42 -27.48 -3.15
CA HIS A 160 1.45 -26.43 -3.48
C HIS A 160 0.87 -26.63 -4.88
N LEU A 161 1.70 -26.94 -5.89
CA LEU A 161 1.24 -27.24 -7.24
C LEU A 161 0.31 -28.46 -7.29
N SER A 162 0.68 -29.54 -6.63
CA SER A 162 -0.14 -30.77 -6.56
C SER A 162 -1.51 -30.47 -5.93
N ASN A 163 -1.54 -29.71 -4.83
CA ASN A 163 -2.77 -29.31 -4.15
C ASN A 163 -3.63 -28.34 -4.97
N LEU A 164 -3.00 -27.43 -5.71
CA LEU A 164 -3.69 -26.52 -6.63
C LEU A 164 -4.41 -27.29 -7.74
N ASN A 165 -3.70 -28.23 -8.39
CA ASN A 165 -4.23 -29.04 -9.49
C ASN A 165 -5.37 -29.97 -9.06
N SER A 166 -5.30 -30.50 -7.85
CA SER A 166 -6.31 -31.43 -7.31
C SER A 166 -7.42 -30.75 -6.48
N ALA A 167 -7.35 -29.43 -6.31
CA ALA A 167 -8.20 -28.68 -5.38
C ALA A 167 -8.24 -29.29 -3.97
N ALA A 168 -7.11 -29.83 -3.52
CA ALA A 168 -7.01 -30.54 -2.24
C ALA A 168 -7.29 -29.59 -1.06
N ARG A 169 -8.18 -30.03 -0.17
CA ARG A 169 -8.50 -29.33 1.10
C ARG A 169 -7.47 -29.70 2.18
N ALA A 170 -6.19 -29.52 1.87
CA ALA A 170 -5.08 -29.98 2.70
C ALA A 170 -4.54 -28.91 3.66
N TYR A 171 -5.01 -27.67 3.53
CA TYR A 171 -4.47 -26.52 4.26
C TYR A 171 -5.27 -26.20 5.53
N GLU A 172 -4.56 -25.63 6.50
CA GLU A 172 -5.17 -24.73 7.47
C GLU A 172 -5.17 -23.31 6.90
N TYR A 173 -6.32 -22.65 6.89
CA TYR A 173 -6.43 -21.23 6.60
C TYR A 173 -6.24 -20.46 7.90
N VAL A 174 -5.05 -19.89 8.06
CA VAL A 174 -4.66 -19.15 9.25
C VAL A 174 -4.96 -17.68 9.02
N THR A 175 -5.83 -17.09 9.83
CA THR A 175 -6.29 -15.70 9.67
C THR A 175 -6.32 -14.97 11.01
N TYR A 176 -6.08 -13.67 10.99
CA TYR A 176 -6.08 -12.82 12.18
C TYR A 176 -7.49 -12.29 12.48
N LYS A 177 -7.88 -12.40 13.75
CA LYS A 177 -9.13 -11.86 14.25
C LYS A 177 -8.86 -10.57 15.02
N LYS A 178 -9.08 -9.41 14.40
CA LYS A 178 -8.80 -8.09 14.96
C LYS A 178 -9.46 -7.84 16.32
N SER A 179 -10.74 -8.26 16.50
CA SER A 179 -11.49 -8.03 17.73
C SER A 179 -10.87 -8.68 18.97
N THR A 180 -10.13 -9.77 18.81
CA THR A 180 -9.48 -10.53 19.90
C THR A 180 -7.97 -10.49 19.82
N LYS A 181 -7.41 -9.91 18.75
CA LYS A 181 -5.97 -9.89 18.44
C LYS A 181 -5.35 -11.28 18.47
N THR A 182 -6.05 -12.25 17.86
CA THR A 182 -5.64 -13.67 17.86
C THR A 182 -5.64 -14.26 16.46
N TRP A 183 -4.77 -15.21 16.23
CA TRP A 183 -4.73 -16.03 15.03
C TRP A 183 -5.66 -17.24 15.17
N ASN A 184 -6.55 -17.44 14.19
CA ASN A 184 -7.42 -18.59 14.08
C ASN A 184 -6.93 -19.50 12.97
N ARG A 185 -7.17 -20.82 13.13
CA ARG A 185 -6.85 -21.85 12.16
C ARG A 185 -8.12 -22.57 11.74
N ILE A 186 -8.43 -22.54 10.46
CA ILE A 186 -9.60 -23.19 9.84
C ILE A 186 -9.08 -24.32 8.97
N PRO A 187 -9.25 -25.59 9.37
CA PRO A 187 -8.75 -26.74 8.62
C PRO A 187 -9.57 -27.00 7.35
N ASN A 188 -9.11 -27.93 6.52
CA ASN A 188 -9.79 -28.41 5.33
C ASN A 188 -10.08 -27.31 4.29
N THR A 189 -9.13 -26.40 4.08
CA THR A 189 -9.19 -25.34 3.09
C THR A 189 -8.34 -25.70 1.87
N SER A 190 -8.80 -25.38 0.66
CA SER A 190 -7.98 -25.47 -0.56
C SER A 190 -7.51 -24.08 -1.01
N ILE A 191 -6.57 -24.02 -1.97
CA ILE A 191 -6.13 -22.75 -2.57
C ILE A 191 -7.34 -22.03 -3.20
N GLN A 192 -8.20 -22.74 -3.94
CA GLN A 192 -9.40 -22.19 -4.57
C GLN A 192 -10.32 -21.53 -3.52
N MET A 193 -10.61 -22.24 -2.44
CA MET A 193 -11.46 -21.72 -1.35
C MET A 193 -10.85 -20.47 -0.69
N ALA A 194 -9.53 -20.39 -0.56
CA ALA A 194 -8.87 -19.22 0.02
C ALA A 194 -8.89 -18.03 -0.93
N MET A 195 -8.74 -18.26 -2.23
CA MET A 195 -8.83 -17.22 -3.26
C MET A 195 -10.21 -16.56 -3.32
N GLU A 196 -11.28 -17.29 -2.98
CA GLU A 196 -12.66 -16.79 -2.96
C GLU A 196 -13.01 -15.97 -1.70
N LYS A 197 -12.16 -15.99 -0.65
CA LYS A 197 -12.51 -15.34 0.62
C LYS A 197 -12.38 -13.83 0.60
N GLU A 198 -11.47 -13.30 -0.20
CA GLU A 198 -11.16 -11.87 -0.27
C GLU A 198 -10.73 -11.47 -1.68
N ASP A 199 -10.84 -10.20 -1.96
CA ASP A 199 -10.20 -9.58 -3.13
C ASP A 199 -8.74 -9.30 -2.82
N TRP A 200 -7.91 -10.34 -2.92
CA TRP A 200 -6.49 -10.28 -2.59
C TRP A 200 -5.72 -9.32 -3.52
N ASP A 201 -4.98 -8.37 -2.95
CA ASP A 201 -4.05 -7.49 -3.69
C ASP A 201 -2.77 -8.25 -4.02
N TYR A 202 -2.31 -9.07 -3.07
CA TYR A 202 -1.04 -9.80 -3.18
C TYR A 202 -1.21 -11.27 -2.84
N ILE A 203 -0.53 -12.10 -3.62
CA ILE A 203 -0.29 -13.52 -3.30
C ILE A 203 1.21 -13.69 -3.04
N SER A 204 1.58 -14.07 -1.84
CA SER A 204 2.98 -14.35 -1.53
C SER A 204 3.28 -15.84 -1.62
N LEU A 205 4.33 -16.16 -2.36
CA LEU A 205 4.87 -17.52 -2.50
C LEU A 205 6.21 -17.60 -1.77
N GLN A 206 6.54 -18.82 -1.34
CA GLN A 206 7.85 -19.17 -0.77
C GLN A 206 8.16 -20.64 -0.99
N GLN A 207 9.41 -21.04 -0.83
CA GLN A 207 9.78 -22.46 -0.84
C GLN A 207 9.70 -23.04 0.59
N GLY A 208 9.57 -24.35 0.72
CA GLY A 208 9.77 -25.07 1.98
C GLY A 208 11.16 -24.78 2.55
N SER A 209 11.27 -24.59 3.87
CA SER A 209 12.51 -24.12 4.49
C SER A 209 13.73 -24.98 4.16
N TRP A 210 13.57 -26.29 4.16
CA TRP A 210 14.66 -27.22 3.83
C TRP A 210 15.09 -27.20 2.36
N ALA A 211 14.19 -26.80 1.46
CA ALA A 211 14.45 -26.73 0.03
C ALA A 211 14.74 -25.30 -0.47
N SER A 212 14.70 -24.31 0.42
CA SER A 212 14.79 -22.89 0.04
C SER A 212 16.10 -22.49 -0.65
N GLY A 213 17.20 -23.23 -0.41
CA GLY A 213 18.47 -23.04 -1.11
C GLY A 213 18.67 -23.95 -2.34
N LEU A 214 17.68 -24.82 -2.66
CA LEU A 214 17.78 -25.77 -3.77
C LEU A 214 17.10 -25.21 -5.02
N ALA A 215 17.84 -24.49 -5.86
CA ALA A 215 17.32 -23.77 -7.04
C ALA A 215 16.50 -24.64 -7.99
N ASP A 216 16.85 -25.92 -8.18
CA ASP A 216 16.16 -26.83 -9.06
C ASP A 216 14.73 -27.18 -8.59
N THR A 217 14.39 -26.89 -7.34
CA THR A 217 13.05 -27.10 -6.76
C THR A 217 12.08 -25.94 -7.03
N TYR A 218 12.51 -24.90 -7.80
CA TYR A 218 11.72 -23.71 -8.08
C TYR A 218 11.00 -23.74 -9.43
N ASP A 219 11.21 -24.77 -10.24
CA ASP A 219 10.73 -24.83 -11.64
C ASP A 219 9.19 -24.81 -11.77
N THR A 220 8.47 -25.14 -10.66
CA THR A 220 7.01 -25.14 -10.61
C THR A 220 6.37 -23.76 -10.40
N ILE A 221 7.16 -22.71 -10.12
CA ILE A 221 6.66 -21.36 -9.79
C ILE A 221 5.69 -20.85 -10.86
N ASN A 222 6.08 -20.86 -12.12
CA ASN A 222 5.27 -20.34 -13.20
C ASN A 222 3.93 -21.07 -13.33
N THR A 223 3.93 -22.39 -13.19
CA THR A 223 2.70 -23.19 -13.26
C THR A 223 1.76 -22.89 -12.10
N ILE A 224 2.30 -22.65 -10.87
CA ILE A 224 1.50 -22.22 -9.73
C ILE A 224 0.89 -20.85 -10.00
N MET A 225 1.68 -19.89 -10.48
CA MET A 225 1.20 -18.54 -10.80
C MET A 225 0.11 -18.56 -11.87
N ASP A 226 0.27 -19.37 -12.92
CA ASP A 226 -0.75 -19.55 -13.97
C ASP A 226 -2.06 -20.09 -13.41
N GLY A 227 -1.98 -21.08 -12.54
CA GLY A 227 -3.16 -21.64 -11.88
C GLY A 227 -3.86 -20.65 -10.94
N ILE A 228 -3.10 -19.78 -10.24
CA ILE A 228 -3.67 -18.74 -9.40
C ILE A 228 -4.31 -17.64 -10.25
N ILE A 229 -3.66 -17.20 -11.34
CA ILE A 229 -4.21 -16.20 -12.27
C ILE A 229 -5.49 -16.71 -12.92
N ALA A 230 -5.59 -18.01 -13.21
CA ALA A 230 -6.82 -18.60 -13.72
C ALA A 230 -7.99 -18.53 -12.72
N LEU A 231 -7.70 -18.44 -11.41
CA LEU A 231 -8.72 -18.23 -10.38
C LEU A 231 -9.05 -16.74 -10.18
N LYS A 232 -8.04 -15.86 -10.31
CA LYS A 232 -8.18 -14.42 -10.15
C LYS A 232 -7.05 -13.68 -10.90
N SER A 233 -7.41 -12.87 -11.90
CA SER A 233 -6.47 -12.25 -12.85
C SER A 233 -5.66 -11.09 -12.25
N ASP A 234 -6.22 -10.35 -11.28
CA ASP A 234 -5.73 -9.03 -10.88
C ASP A 234 -4.78 -9.06 -9.67
N VAL A 235 -4.28 -10.24 -9.31
CA VAL A 235 -3.37 -10.41 -8.18
C VAL A 235 -1.92 -10.08 -8.55
N LYS A 236 -1.19 -9.49 -7.60
CA LYS A 236 0.24 -9.25 -7.67
C LYS A 236 1.00 -10.31 -6.88
N PHE A 237 2.11 -10.80 -7.41
CA PHE A 237 2.90 -11.82 -6.72
C PHE A 237 4.06 -11.23 -5.94
N LEU A 238 4.24 -11.74 -4.72
CA LEU A 238 5.39 -11.47 -3.86
C LEU A 238 6.17 -12.77 -3.66
N TRP A 239 7.49 -12.66 -3.52
CA TRP A 239 8.32 -13.77 -3.09
C TRP A 239 8.84 -13.54 -1.68
N ASN A 240 8.50 -14.44 -0.74
CA ASN A 240 9.07 -14.43 0.59
C ASN A 240 10.39 -15.18 0.59
N MET A 241 11.52 -14.46 0.56
CA MET A 241 12.84 -15.04 0.70
C MET A 241 13.09 -15.39 2.16
N THR A 242 12.99 -16.66 2.49
CA THR A 242 13.08 -17.16 3.85
C THR A 242 14.54 -17.16 4.37
N TRP A 243 14.72 -17.42 5.65
CA TRP A 243 16.00 -17.34 6.35
C TRP A 243 16.69 -18.70 6.50
N ALA A 244 18.01 -18.66 6.67
CA ALA A 244 18.81 -19.84 7.01
C ALA A 244 18.58 -20.25 8.47
N TYR A 245 18.69 -21.53 8.73
CA TYR A 245 18.63 -22.09 10.09
C TYR A 245 19.72 -21.53 10.98
N GLN A 246 19.54 -21.61 12.28
CA GLN A 246 20.56 -21.25 13.26
C GLN A 246 21.76 -22.22 13.18
N THR A 247 22.93 -21.75 13.54
CA THR A 247 24.19 -22.52 13.35
C THR A 247 24.21 -23.86 14.06
N ASP A 248 23.56 -23.95 15.24
CA ASP A 248 23.43 -25.17 16.03
C ASP A 248 22.10 -25.91 15.81
N SER A 249 21.43 -25.64 14.69
CA SER A 249 20.17 -26.27 14.34
C SER A 249 20.30 -27.79 14.27
N ASN A 250 19.37 -28.48 14.90
CA ASN A 250 19.22 -29.94 14.83
C ASN A 250 18.15 -30.36 13.80
N HIS A 251 17.73 -29.48 12.92
CA HIS A 251 16.79 -29.78 11.86
C HIS A 251 17.36 -30.88 10.95
N SER A 252 16.58 -31.95 10.75
CA SER A 252 17.03 -33.15 10.03
C SER A 252 17.56 -32.90 8.63
N SER A 253 17.09 -31.84 7.95
CA SER A 253 17.53 -31.49 6.58
C SER A 253 18.67 -30.49 6.56
N PHE A 254 19.20 -30.02 7.69
CA PHE A 254 20.26 -29.01 7.70
C PHE A 254 21.56 -29.53 7.08
N HIS A 255 21.79 -30.87 7.15
CA HIS A 255 22.93 -31.52 6.53
C HIS A 255 23.00 -31.32 5.00
N ILE A 256 21.89 -31.02 4.32
CA ILE A 256 21.85 -30.68 2.87
C ILE A 256 22.76 -29.48 2.57
N TYR A 257 22.89 -28.60 3.54
CA TYR A 257 23.74 -27.38 3.48
C TYR A 257 25.07 -27.58 4.22
N GLY A 258 25.49 -28.83 4.44
CA GLY A 258 26.67 -29.16 5.22
C GLY A 258 26.58 -28.74 6.69
N SER A 259 25.38 -28.62 7.23
CA SER A 259 25.08 -28.05 8.56
C SER A 259 25.76 -26.70 8.79
N ASN A 260 25.79 -25.87 7.74
CA ASN A 260 26.41 -24.55 7.76
C ASN A 260 25.42 -23.47 7.38
N GLN A 261 25.19 -22.55 8.30
CA GLN A 261 24.22 -21.45 8.14
C GLN A 261 24.55 -20.54 6.94
N MET A 262 25.81 -20.15 6.79
CA MET A 262 26.21 -19.27 5.70
C MET A 262 26.11 -19.96 4.33
N THR A 263 26.41 -21.27 4.28
CA THR A 263 26.18 -22.07 3.08
C THR A 263 24.70 -22.06 2.72
N MET A 264 23.80 -22.30 3.71
CA MET A 264 22.35 -22.26 3.49
C MET A 264 21.88 -20.89 3.03
N TYR A 265 22.30 -19.81 3.69
CA TYR A 265 21.96 -18.44 3.31
C TYR A 265 22.38 -18.12 1.88
N ASN A 266 23.64 -18.39 1.54
CA ASN A 266 24.17 -18.12 0.19
C ASN A 266 23.43 -18.93 -0.89
N GLN A 267 23.04 -20.17 -0.60
CA GLN A 267 22.24 -20.97 -1.53
C GLN A 267 20.81 -20.46 -1.66
N ILE A 268 20.16 -19.97 -0.60
CA ILE A 268 18.85 -19.31 -0.65
C ILE A 268 18.94 -18.06 -1.55
N VAL A 269 19.91 -17.20 -1.31
CA VAL A 269 20.15 -16.00 -2.12
C VAL A 269 20.37 -16.37 -3.59
N ASN A 270 21.22 -17.38 -3.87
CA ASN A 270 21.47 -17.85 -5.22
C ASN A 270 20.19 -18.39 -5.90
N ALA A 271 19.39 -19.20 -5.21
CA ALA A 271 18.15 -19.72 -5.74
C ALA A 271 17.17 -18.59 -6.10
N VAL A 272 17.01 -17.58 -5.23
CA VAL A 272 16.16 -16.42 -5.50
C VAL A 272 16.70 -15.57 -6.66
N LYS A 273 18.01 -15.29 -6.70
CA LYS A 273 18.63 -14.52 -7.79
C LYS A 273 18.49 -15.21 -9.15
N THR A 274 18.53 -16.54 -9.18
CA THR A 274 18.52 -17.30 -10.44
C THR A 274 17.10 -17.69 -10.91
N LYS A 275 16.15 -17.86 -10.00
CA LYS A 275 14.81 -18.39 -10.31
C LYS A 275 13.68 -17.38 -10.12
N VAL A 276 13.84 -16.42 -9.19
CA VAL A 276 12.79 -15.45 -8.86
C VAL A 276 13.04 -14.09 -9.50
N VAL A 277 14.24 -13.54 -9.35
CA VAL A 277 14.60 -12.22 -9.91
C VAL A 277 14.34 -12.11 -11.42
N PRO A 278 14.65 -13.13 -12.25
CA PRO A 278 14.37 -13.05 -13.68
C PRO A 278 12.89 -13.16 -14.06
N ASN A 279 12.01 -13.47 -13.10
CA ASN A 279 10.57 -13.61 -13.31
C ASN A 279 9.88 -12.30 -13.00
N ASP A 280 9.56 -11.53 -14.02
CA ASP A 280 8.92 -10.19 -13.96
C ASP A 280 7.49 -10.20 -13.42
N ARG A 281 6.91 -11.38 -13.21
CA ARG A 281 5.59 -11.54 -12.54
C ARG A 281 5.63 -11.28 -11.04
N PHE A 282 6.81 -11.37 -10.40
CA PHE A 282 6.98 -10.94 -9.03
C PHE A 282 7.18 -9.43 -8.97
N VAL A 283 6.25 -8.73 -8.32
CA VAL A 283 6.36 -7.27 -8.16
C VAL A 283 7.37 -6.87 -7.10
N ALA A 284 7.65 -7.76 -6.13
CA ALA A 284 8.68 -7.54 -5.12
C ALA A 284 9.16 -8.86 -4.47
N ILE A 285 10.34 -8.78 -3.87
CA ILE A 285 10.91 -9.81 -3.00
C ILE A 285 10.88 -9.25 -1.57
N ILE A 286 10.43 -10.06 -0.62
CA ILE A 286 10.47 -9.78 0.82
C ILE A 286 11.78 -10.38 1.34
N PRO A 287 12.83 -9.60 1.61
CA PRO A 287 14.17 -10.11 1.90
C PRO A 287 14.35 -10.54 3.37
N ASN A 288 13.40 -11.32 3.90
CA ASN A 288 13.42 -11.78 5.29
C ASN A 288 14.71 -12.51 5.65
N GLY A 289 15.22 -13.34 4.73
CA GLY A 289 16.47 -14.08 4.95
C GLY A 289 17.66 -13.15 5.17
N THR A 290 17.75 -12.05 4.42
CA THR A 290 18.81 -11.05 4.58
C THR A 290 18.59 -10.19 5.83
N ALA A 291 17.35 -9.80 6.13
CA ALA A 291 17.05 -9.03 7.34
C ALA A 291 17.42 -9.80 8.62
N VAL A 292 17.07 -11.10 8.67
CA VAL A 292 17.48 -11.98 9.77
C VAL A 292 19.01 -12.13 9.82
N GLN A 293 19.69 -12.26 8.68
CA GLN A 293 21.13 -12.40 8.65
C GLN A 293 21.84 -11.11 9.07
N ASN A 294 21.33 -9.94 8.70
CA ASN A 294 21.84 -8.64 9.16
C ASN A 294 21.75 -8.53 10.68
N ALA A 295 20.60 -8.89 11.28
CA ALA A 295 20.42 -8.87 12.73
C ALA A 295 21.41 -9.77 13.47
N ARG A 296 21.77 -10.91 12.89
CA ARG A 296 22.79 -11.82 13.45
C ARG A 296 24.17 -11.22 13.55
N THR A 297 24.48 -10.16 12.79
CA THR A 297 25.75 -9.47 12.85
C THR A 297 25.87 -8.50 14.02
N SER A 298 24.78 -8.23 14.74
CA SER A 298 24.76 -7.41 15.94
C SER A 298 25.19 -8.21 17.19
N PHE A 299 25.26 -7.54 18.35
CA PHE A 299 25.53 -8.21 19.63
C PHE A 299 24.52 -9.33 19.98
N VAL A 300 23.34 -9.32 19.36
CA VAL A 300 22.32 -10.37 19.55
C VAL A 300 22.84 -11.72 19.05
N GLY A 301 23.70 -11.71 18.04
CA GLY A 301 24.28 -12.92 17.46
C GLY A 301 23.22 -13.85 16.89
N ASP A 302 23.52 -15.15 16.85
CA ASP A 302 22.66 -16.17 16.26
C ASP A 302 21.64 -16.75 17.25
N THR A 303 20.76 -15.89 17.79
CA THR A 303 19.74 -16.26 18.78
C THR A 303 18.30 -15.96 18.32
N LEU A 304 18.10 -15.75 17.01
CA LEU A 304 16.82 -15.32 16.47
C LEU A 304 15.81 -16.45 16.25
N CYS A 305 16.25 -17.71 16.36
CA CYS A 305 15.36 -18.86 16.15
C CYS A 305 15.02 -19.57 17.48
N ARG A 306 13.91 -20.30 17.46
CA ARG A 306 13.41 -21.19 18.51
C ARG A 306 13.08 -22.55 17.87
N ASP A 307 12.54 -23.51 18.63
CA ASP A 307 12.05 -24.80 18.11
C ASP A 307 12.98 -25.43 17.09
N ILE A 308 13.74 -26.42 17.45
CA ILE A 308 14.77 -27.02 16.58
C ILE A 308 15.61 -25.98 15.80
N TYR A 309 15.60 -24.73 16.25
CA TYR A 309 16.38 -23.61 15.74
C TYR A 309 16.12 -23.23 14.28
N CYS A 310 14.88 -23.32 13.83
CA CYS A 310 14.50 -22.88 12.49
C CYS A 310 13.36 -21.85 12.46
N HIS A 311 12.40 -21.90 13.41
CA HIS A 311 11.35 -20.89 13.52
C HIS A 311 11.85 -19.67 14.29
N LEU A 312 11.42 -18.49 13.85
CA LEU A 312 11.82 -17.23 14.48
C LEU A 312 11.25 -17.09 15.90
N THR A 313 12.02 -16.47 16.79
CA THR A 313 11.56 -16.07 18.11
C THR A 313 10.36 -15.15 18.00
N LEU A 314 9.40 -15.27 18.92
CA LEU A 314 8.12 -14.58 18.84
C LEU A 314 8.29 -13.05 18.75
N ASP A 315 9.04 -12.48 19.71
CA ASP A 315 9.10 -11.02 19.83
C ASP A 315 10.09 -10.41 18.85
N PHE A 316 11.32 -10.90 18.76
CA PHE A 316 12.36 -10.25 17.98
C PHE A 316 12.42 -10.72 16.52
N GLY A 317 12.56 -12.05 16.32
CA GLY A 317 12.72 -12.58 14.96
C GLY A 317 11.50 -12.36 14.07
N ARG A 318 10.29 -12.64 14.59
CA ARG A 318 9.04 -12.40 13.84
C ARG A 318 8.73 -10.93 13.64
N TYR A 319 9.19 -10.06 14.55
CA TYR A 319 9.05 -8.62 14.38
C TYR A 319 9.89 -8.13 13.19
N ILE A 320 11.13 -8.61 13.03
CA ILE A 320 11.96 -8.34 11.86
C ILE A 320 11.23 -8.76 10.57
N ALA A 321 10.67 -9.99 10.54
CA ALA A 321 9.98 -10.49 9.37
C ALA A 321 8.70 -9.68 9.05
N GLY A 322 7.93 -9.29 10.07
CA GLY A 322 6.75 -8.44 9.92
C GLY A 322 7.09 -7.05 9.41
N LEU A 323 8.12 -6.40 9.97
CA LEU A 323 8.62 -5.10 9.49
C LEU A 323 9.04 -5.18 8.01
N THR A 324 9.73 -6.27 7.62
CA THR A 324 10.19 -6.46 6.25
C THR A 324 9.01 -6.56 5.28
N LEU A 325 8.00 -7.38 5.61
CA LEU A 325 6.79 -7.50 4.78
C LEU A 325 6.05 -6.17 4.68
N VAL A 326 5.78 -5.50 5.80
CA VAL A 326 5.04 -4.23 5.82
C VAL A 326 5.77 -3.18 4.98
N SER A 327 7.08 -2.99 5.18
CA SER A 327 7.85 -2.01 4.41
C SER A 327 7.82 -2.28 2.89
N ILE A 328 7.91 -3.56 2.47
CA ILE A 328 7.86 -3.92 1.04
C ILE A 328 6.49 -3.60 0.42
N VAL A 329 5.39 -3.90 1.10
CA VAL A 329 4.06 -3.74 0.50
C VAL A 329 3.49 -2.34 0.62
N THR A 330 3.93 -1.57 1.61
CA THR A 330 3.48 -0.18 1.81
C THR A 330 4.42 0.85 1.18
N GLY A 331 5.72 0.53 1.08
CA GLY A 331 6.76 1.49 0.70
C GLY A 331 7.11 2.50 1.81
N GLU A 332 6.53 2.35 3.00
CA GLU A 332 6.73 3.28 4.11
C GLU A 332 8.09 3.14 4.78
N ASP A 333 8.56 4.25 5.32
CA ASP A 333 9.74 4.28 6.20
C ASP A 333 9.40 3.71 7.58
N ILE A 334 9.84 2.48 7.82
CA ILE A 334 9.63 1.78 9.09
C ILE A 334 10.40 2.37 10.27
N SER A 335 11.30 3.32 10.06
CA SER A 335 12.00 4.01 11.16
C SER A 335 11.04 4.79 12.07
N SER A 336 9.88 5.18 11.55
CA SER A 336 8.81 5.88 12.26
C SER A 336 7.90 4.97 13.09
N VAL A 337 7.97 3.64 12.93
CA VAL A 337 7.13 2.67 13.64
C VAL A 337 7.33 2.78 15.14
N LYS A 338 6.25 3.02 15.88
CA LYS A 338 6.24 3.11 17.35
C LYS A 338 6.02 1.76 18.00
N TYR A 339 5.19 0.92 17.39
CA TYR A 339 4.90 -0.42 17.89
C TYR A 339 6.17 -1.29 17.96
N SER A 340 6.27 -2.10 19.01
CA SER A 340 7.19 -3.24 19.09
C SER A 340 6.67 -4.26 20.13
N PRO A 341 6.81 -5.58 19.89
CA PRO A 341 6.36 -6.60 20.82
C PRO A 341 7.39 -6.77 21.95
N ASN A 342 7.15 -6.19 23.13
CA ASN A 342 7.98 -6.36 24.35
C ASN A 342 9.50 -6.23 24.14
N LEU A 343 9.93 -5.48 23.12
CA LEU A 343 11.35 -5.23 22.86
C LEU A 343 11.82 -3.99 23.59
N ASP A 344 13.02 -4.02 24.12
CA ASP A 344 13.69 -2.81 24.54
C ASP A 344 14.11 -1.94 23.33
N MET A 345 14.52 -0.71 23.58
CA MET A 345 14.85 0.26 22.54
C MET A 345 16.00 -0.22 21.63
N LEU A 346 16.96 -0.98 22.19
CA LEU A 346 18.14 -1.41 21.45
C LEU A 346 17.78 -2.57 20.49
N HIS A 347 17.06 -3.58 20.96
CA HIS A 347 16.55 -4.65 20.08
C HIS A 347 15.64 -4.12 18.99
N LYS A 348 14.75 -3.15 19.31
CA LYS A 348 13.93 -2.48 18.32
C LYS A 348 14.78 -1.76 17.25
N ALA A 349 15.82 -1.02 17.69
CA ALA A 349 16.71 -0.31 16.77
C ALA A 349 17.47 -1.26 15.85
N ILE A 350 17.93 -2.41 16.37
CA ILE A 350 18.57 -3.47 15.57
C ILE A 350 17.58 -4.06 14.56
N ALA A 351 16.33 -4.33 14.96
CA ALA A 351 15.31 -4.83 14.03
C ALA A 351 15.10 -3.87 12.86
N ILE A 352 14.88 -2.59 13.14
CA ILE A 352 14.67 -1.56 12.12
C ILE A 352 15.90 -1.44 11.20
N GLU A 353 17.12 -1.33 11.77
CA GLU A 353 18.36 -1.26 11.00
C GLU A 353 18.52 -2.46 10.06
N SER A 354 18.30 -3.66 10.59
CA SER A 354 18.45 -4.90 9.84
C SER A 354 17.52 -4.98 8.64
N VAL A 355 16.27 -4.50 8.80
CA VAL A 355 15.28 -4.46 7.73
C VAL A 355 15.61 -3.38 6.70
N VAL A 356 15.92 -2.15 7.12
CA VAL A 356 16.30 -1.05 6.22
C VAL A 356 17.48 -1.45 5.35
N ASN A 357 18.49 -2.07 5.95
CA ASN A 357 19.66 -2.56 5.24
C ASN A 357 19.31 -3.70 4.26
N ALA A 358 18.42 -4.63 4.64
CA ALA A 358 17.99 -5.71 3.78
C ALA A 358 17.13 -5.24 2.60
N ILE A 359 16.30 -4.21 2.77
CA ILE A 359 15.53 -3.61 1.68
C ILE A 359 16.46 -2.93 0.68
N SER A 360 17.46 -2.22 1.18
CA SER A 360 18.47 -1.55 0.33
C SER A 360 19.39 -2.53 -0.39
N ASN A 361 19.73 -3.65 0.25
CA ASN A 361 20.66 -4.67 -0.24
C ASN A 361 20.05 -6.08 -0.02
N PRO A 362 19.04 -6.50 -0.81
CA PRO A 362 18.24 -7.70 -0.49
C PRO A 362 19.02 -9.02 -0.57
N PHE A 363 20.18 -9.03 -1.16
CA PHE A 363 21.00 -10.23 -1.41
C PHE A 363 22.41 -10.16 -0.79
N GLU A 364 22.68 -9.17 0.05
CA GLU A 364 23.98 -8.95 0.67
C GLU A 364 23.81 -8.64 2.15
N ILE A 365 24.67 -9.25 2.97
CA ILE A 365 24.69 -9.00 4.39
C ILE A 365 25.30 -7.63 4.64
N THR A 366 24.62 -6.81 5.44
CA THR A 366 25.14 -5.55 5.95
C THR A 366 25.38 -5.70 7.45
N ASN A 367 26.60 -5.48 7.90
CA ASN A 367 26.93 -5.55 9.31
C ASN A 367 26.18 -4.47 10.11
N SER A 368 25.67 -4.87 11.26
CA SER A 368 25.03 -3.95 12.20
C SER A 368 26.07 -3.00 12.81
N LYS A 369 25.65 -1.78 13.12
CA LYS A 369 26.43 -0.84 13.93
C LYS A 369 26.36 -1.12 15.44
N TYR A 370 25.51 -2.06 15.85
CA TYR A 370 25.29 -2.46 17.23
C TYR A 370 26.05 -3.77 17.53
N GLU A 371 27.39 -3.70 17.55
CA GLU A 371 28.27 -4.85 17.86
C GLU A 371 28.31 -5.17 19.36
#